data_8920e700d120801c6600e70d8488f9a6
#
_entry.id   8920e700d120801c6600e70d8488f9a6
#
_cell.length_a   1.000
_cell.length_b   1.000
_cell.length_c   1.000
_cell.angle_alpha   90.00
_cell.angle_beta   90.00
_cell.angle_gamma   90.00
#
_symmetry.space_group_name_H-M   'P 1'
#
loop_
_entity.id
_entity.type
_entity.pdbx_description
1 polymer ?
#
loop_
_entity_poly.entity_id
_entity_poly.type
_entity_poly.pdbx_seq_one_letter_code
_entity_poly.pdbx_strand_id
1 'polypeptide(L)'
;MRRIILAEDDDSMRGFLERALERAGYYVVSFANGEEAYERIKQEPFTLLLTDIVMPRMDGIELARKASEIDPELKIMFITGFAAVILNCDVAAAKEAHVLSKPFHLKDLVREVERLLAA
;
A
#
# COMPACT_ATOMS: atom_id res chain seq x y z
N MET A 1 -6.38 7.33 -15.68
CA MET A 1 -5.25 6.54 -15.15
C MET A 1 -5.42 6.34 -13.66
N ARG A 2 -5.29 5.12 -13.20
CA ARG A 2 -5.43 4.83 -11.77
C ARG A 2 -4.18 5.24 -11.01
N ARG A 3 -4.38 5.78 -9.83
CA ARG A 3 -3.31 6.37 -9.04
C ARG A 3 -3.05 5.53 -7.81
N ILE A 4 -1.78 5.15 -7.64
CA ILE A 4 -1.35 4.32 -6.53
C ILE A 4 -0.36 5.11 -5.67
N ILE A 5 -0.58 5.12 -4.36
CA ILE A 5 0.41 5.64 -3.44
C ILE A 5 1.08 4.46 -2.74
N LEU A 6 2.41 4.46 -2.74
CA LEU A 6 3.24 3.39 -2.22
C LEU A 6 4.04 3.88 -1.03
N ALA A 7 4.01 3.15 0.06
CA ALA A 7 4.82 3.44 1.23
C ALA A 7 5.70 2.22 1.55
N GLU A 8 7.00 2.38 1.43
CA GLU A 8 7.99 1.32 1.64
C GLU A 8 9.32 1.95 2.02
N ASP A 9 9.87 1.59 3.18
CA ASP A 9 11.09 2.18 3.68
C ASP A 9 12.38 1.61 3.07
N ASP A 10 12.31 0.42 2.48
CA ASP A 10 13.44 -0.16 1.76
C ASP A 10 13.54 0.51 0.39
N ASP A 11 14.62 1.26 0.15
CA ASP A 11 14.79 2.02 -1.08
C ASP A 11 14.80 1.14 -2.33
N SER A 12 15.47 0.00 -2.27
CA SER A 12 15.54 -0.91 -3.41
C SER A 12 14.18 -1.51 -3.72
N MET A 13 13.49 -1.99 -2.70
CA MET A 13 12.17 -2.58 -2.86
C MET A 13 11.18 -1.53 -3.38
N ARG A 14 11.22 -0.33 -2.83
CA ARG A 14 10.33 0.75 -3.27
C ARG A 14 10.53 1.05 -4.76
N GLY A 15 11.79 1.12 -5.20
CA GLY A 15 12.09 1.36 -6.60
C GLY A 15 11.60 0.25 -7.53
N PHE A 16 11.78 -1.00 -7.12
CA PHE A 16 11.29 -2.15 -7.91
C PHE A 16 9.77 -2.15 -8.01
N LEU A 17 9.08 -1.91 -6.91
CA LEU A 17 7.62 -1.87 -6.88
C LEU A 17 7.09 -0.75 -7.74
N GLU A 18 7.67 0.43 -7.61
CA GLU A 18 7.24 1.59 -8.38
C GLU A 18 7.37 1.34 -9.88
N ARG A 19 8.52 0.83 -10.31
CA ARG A 19 8.73 0.55 -11.74
C ARG A 19 7.81 -0.53 -12.27
N ALA A 20 7.58 -1.59 -11.49
CA ALA A 20 6.69 -2.66 -11.92
C ALA A 20 5.26 -2.16 -12.12
N LEU A 21 4.78 -1.32 -11.21
CA LEU A 21 3.43 -0.77 -11.31
C LEU A 21 3.31 0.26 -12.43
N GLU A 22 4.35 1.06 -12.64
CA GLU A 22 4.35 2.01 -13.74
C GLU A 22 4.32 1.30 -15.09
N ARG A 23 5.05 0.20 -15.22
CA ARG A 23 5.04 -0.61 -16.44
C ARG A 23 3.67 -1.22 -16.70
N ALA A 24 2.91 -1.47 -15.63
CA ALA A 24 1.55 -2.00 -15.76
C ALA A 24 0.53 -0.92 -16.13
N GLY A 25 0.95 0.35 -16.20
CA GLY A 25 0.08 1.43 -16.65
C GLY A 25 -0.49 2.31 -15.55
N TYR A 26 0.02 2.19 -14.32
CA TYR A 26 -0.48 2.98 -13.21
C TYR A 26 0.39 4.23 -12.99
N TYR A 27 -0.24 5.26 -12.43
CA TYR A 27 0.48 6.42 -11.93
C TYR A 27 0.86 6.13 -10.49
N VAL A 28 2.16 6.17 -10.17
CA VAL A 28 2.65 5.79 -8.85
C VAL A 28 3.41 6.92 -8.19
N VAL A 29 3.09 7.20 -6.93
CA VAL A 29 3.85 8.13 -6.10
C VAL A 29 4.32 7.32 -4.90
N SER A 30 5.60 7.41 -4.54
CA SER A 30 6.15 6.59 -3.46
C SER A 30 6.83 7.41 -2.38
N PHE A 31 6.80 6.86 -1.17
CA PHE A 31 7.39 7.50 0.01
C PHE A 31 8.09 6.44 0.85
N ALA A 32 9.07 6.89 1.65
CA ALA A 32 9.87 6.01 2.49
C ALA A 32 9.26 5.78 3.88
N ASN A 33 8.20 6.50 4.22
CA ASN A 33 7.54 6.35 5.51
C ASN A 33 6.06 6.71 5.42
N GLY A 34 5.31 6.31 6.44
CA GLY A 34 3.87 6.51 6.44
C GLY A 34 3.43 7.96 6.64
N GLU A 35 4.23 8.74 7.35
CA GLU A 35 3.88 10.13 7.61
C GLU A 35 3.83 10.96 6.33
N GLU A 36 4.85 10.81 5.49
CA GLU A 36 4.89 11.51 4.20
C GLU A 36 3.79 11.03 3.26
N ALA A 37 3.54 9.73 3.25
CA ALA A 37 2.46 9.17 2.43
C ALA A 37 1.11 9.72 2.88
N TYR A 38 0.88 9.80 4.18
CA TYR A 38 -0.36 10.34 4.73
C TYR A 38 -0.57 11.78 4.32
N GLU A 39 0.49 12.60 4.38
CA GLU A 39 0.40 14.00 3.97
C GLU A 39 -0.01 14.14 2.50
N ARG A 40 0.48 13.26 1.65
CA ARG A 40 0.09 13.28 0.23
C ARG A 40 -1.35 12.82 0.03
N ILE A 41 -1.81 11.84 0.80
CA ILE A 41 -3.19 11.36 0.71
C ILE A 41 -4.18 12.47 1.06
N LYS A 42 -3.81 13.36 1.96
CA LYS A 42 -4.65 14.50 2.31
C LYS A 42 -4.75 15.53 1.18
N GLN A 43 -3.79 15.54 0.26
CA GLN A 43 -3.70 16.55 -0.79
C GLN A 43 -4.39 16.15 -2.08
N GLU A 44 -4.47 14.86 -2.38
CA GLU A 44 -5.04 14.40 -3.64
C GLU A 44 -5.59 12.98 -3.51
N PRO A 45 -6.60 12.62 -4.34
CA PRO A 45 -7.18 11.29 -4.26
C PRO A 45 -6.29 10.23 -4.88
N PHE A 46 -6.35 9.01 -4.32
CA PHE A 46 -5.69 7.84 -4.86
C PHE A 46 -6.68 6.68 -4.95
N THR A 47 -6.41 5.72 -5.83
CA THR A 47 -7.26 4.54 -5.98
C THR A 47 -6.82 3.43 -5.03
N LEU A 48 -5.52 3.32 -4.79
CA LEU A 48 -4.93 2.26 -3.97
C LEU A 48 -3.80 2.79 -3.12
N LEU A 49 -3.79 2.38 -1.85
CA LEU A 49 -2.64 2.52 -0.97
C LEU A 49 -1.97 1.15 -0.87
N LEU A 50 -0.72 1.09 -1.29
CA LEU A 50 0.12 -0.11 -1.17
C LEU A 50 1.20 0.20 -0.16
N THR A 51 1.20 -0.48 0.99
CA THR A 51 2.11 -0.12 2.07
C THR A 51 2.71 -1.31 2.78
N ASP A 52 3.97 -1.18 3.17
CA ASP A 52 4.57 -2.09 4.13
C ASP A 52 3.95 -1.79 5.50
N ILE A 53 4.05 -2.72 6.42
CA ILE A 53 3.53 -2.55 7.77
C ILE A 53 4.56 -1.88 8.67
N VAL A 54 5.77 -2.42 8.71
CA VAL A 54 6.83 -1.90 9.59
C VAL A 54 7.61 -0.82 8.90
N MET A 55 7.41 0.43 9.32
CA MET A 55 8.10 1.58 8.76
C MET A 55 8.36 2.60 9.87
N PRO A 56 9.37 3.46 9.70
CA PRO A 56 9.59 4.53 10.68
C PRO A 56 8.50 5.59 10.62
N ARG A 57 8.36 6.32 11.68
CA ARG A 57 7.47 7.47 11.86
C ARG A 57 6.00 7.11 11.96
N MET A 58 5.45 6.42 10.97
CA MET A 58 4.07 5.94 11.00
C MET A 58 4.05 4.59 10.31
N ASP A 59 3.61 3.54 11.01
CA ASP A 59 3.55 2.21 10.43
C ASP A 59 2.38 2.08 9.45
N GLY A 60 2.37 0.98 8.69
CA GLY A 60 1.37 0.78 7.65
C GLY A 60 -0.05 0.60 8.16
N ILE A 61 -0.21 0.05 9.34
CA ILE A 61 -1.55 -0.15 9.94
C ILE A 61 -2.15 1.21 10.31
N GLU A 62 -1.37 2.05 10.97
CA GLU A 62 -1.82 3.39 11.34
C GLU A 62 -2.10 4.22 10.09
N LEU A 63 -1.22 4.14 9.10
CA LEU A 63 -1.41 4.84 7.84
C LEU A 63 -2.72 4.42 7.16
N ALA A 64 -2.98 3.12 7.08
CA ALA A 64 -4.20 2.62 6.46
C ALA A 64 -5.44 3.08 7.20
N ARG A 65 -5.41 3.06 8.53
CA ARG A 65 -6.53 3.51 9.35
C ARG A 65 -6.84 4.98 9.10
N LYS A 66 -5.79 5.83 9.14
CA LYS A 66 -5.96 7.26 8.93
C LYS A 66 -6.38 7.59 7.50
N ALA A 67 -5.82 6.87 6.53
CA ALA A 67 -6.18 7.08 5.12
C ALA A 67 -7.64 6.71 4.88
N SER A 68 -8.14 5.65 5.50
CA SER A 68 -9.53 5.24 5.37
C SER A 68 -10.50 6.24 5.98
N GLU A 69 -10.07 7.00 6.96
CA GLU A 69 -10.89 8.08 7.53
C GLU A 69 -11.04 9.23 6.55
N ILE A 70 -10.00 9.50 5.74
CA ILE A 70 -10.05 10.55 4.73
C ILE A 70 -10.86 10.10 3.53
N ASP A 71 -10.64 8.86 3.07
CA ASP A 71 -11.27 8.31 1.88
C ASP A 71 -11.68 6.87 2.14
N PRO A 72 -12.94 6.63 2.53
CA PRO A 72 -13.43 5.27 2.81
C PRO A 72 -13.41 4.35 1.59
N GLU A 73 -13.32 4.90 0.38
CA GLU A 73 -13.30 4.10 -0.84
C GLU A 73 -11.89 3.72 -1.28
N LEU A 74 -10.87 4.27 -0.63
CA LEU A 74 -9.48 3.94 -0.94
C LEU A 74 -9.24 2.47 -0.67
N LYS A 75 -8.77 1.75 -1.68
CA LYS A 75 -8.41 0.35 -1.53
C LYS A 75 -7.03 0.25 -0.90
N ILE A 76 -6.84 -0.79 -0.08
CA ILE A 76 -5.61 -0.94 0.70
C ILE A 76 -5.04 -2.33 0.48
N MET A 77 -3.74 -2.39 0.20
CA MET A 77 -3.00 -3.64 0.14
C MET A 77 -1.75 -3.52 1.00
N PHE A 78 -1.55 -4.47 1.88
CA PHE A 78 -0.33 -4.54 2.69
C PHE A 78 0.67 -5.50 2.05
N ILE A 79 1.95 -5.11 2.09
CA ILE A 79 3.05 -6.00 1.75
C ILE A 79 3.90 -6.15 3.01
N THR A 80 4.14 -7.39 3.43
CA THR A 80 4.82 -7.60 4.71
C THR A 80 5.44 -8.98 4.86
N GLY A 81 6.53 -9.05 5.62
CA GLY A 81 7.05 -10.32 6.13
C GLY A 81 6.39 -10.73 7.43
N PHE A 82 5.46 -9.92 7.95
CA PHE A 82 4.83 -10.15 9.25
C PHE A 82 3.32 -10.30 9.12
N ALA A 83 2.89 -11.22 8.25
CA ALA A 83 1.46 -11.42 7.99
C ALA A 83 0.67 -11.75 9.26
N ALA A 84 1.29 -12.45 10.22
CA ALA A 84 0.63 -12.81 11.47
C ALA A 84 0.23 -11.58 12.31
N VAL A 85 0.94 -10.47 12.14
CA VAL A 85 0.62 -9.24 12.86
C VAL A 85 -0.73 -8.70 12.42
N ILE A 86 -1.02 -8.78 11.12
CA ILE A 86 -2.30 -8.32 10.58
C ILE A 86 -3.44 -9.18 11.07
N LEU A 87 -3.24 -10.49 11.14
CA LEU A 87 -4.28 -11.43 11.59
C LEU A 87 -4.71 -11.16 13.02
N ASN A 88 -3.83 -10.59 13.82
CA ASN A 88 -4.12 -10.26 15.22
C ASN A 88 -4.52 -8.80 15.41
N CYS A 89 -4.62 -8.04 14.33
CA CYS A 89 -4.93 -6.63 14.39
C CYS A 89 -6.44 -6.41 14.26
N ASP A 90 -7.02 -5.67 15.20
CA ASP A 90 -8.44 -5.37 15.20
C ASP A 90 -8.73 -4.00 14.58
N VAL A 91 -8.20 -3.79 13.38
CA VAL A 91 -8.40 -2.56 12.62
C VAL A 91 -9.33 -2.87 11.46
N ALA A 92 -10.39 -2.08 11.32
CA ALA A 92 -11.38 -2.30 10.25
C ALA A 92 -10.73 -2.32 8.86
N ALA A 93 -9.78 -1.43 8.62
CA ALA A 93 -9.06 -1.37 7.35
C ALA A 93 -8.30 -2.67 7.08
N ALA A 94 -7.72 -3.28 8.11
CA ALA A 94 -6.97 -4.52 7.96
C ALA A 94 -7.88 -5.70 7.65
N LYS A 95 -9.12 -5.69 8.13
CA LYS A 95 -10.08 -6.77 7.87
C LYS A 95 -10.50 -6.83 6.41
N GLU A 96 -10.55 -5.67 5.76
CA GLU A 96 -10.98 -5.57 4.36
C GLU A 96 -9.79 -5.46 3.41
N ALA A 97 -8.59 -5.32 3.93
CA ALA A 97 -7.39 -5.13 3.14
C ALA A 97 -6.87 -6.44 2.58
N HIS A 98 -6.21 -6.35 1.44
CA HIS A 98 -5.47 -7.47 0.88
C HIS A 98 -4.06 -7.48 1.42
N VAL A 99 -3.50 -8.67 1.60
CA VAL A 99 -2.14 -8.83 2.14
C VAL A 99 -1.31 -9.69 1.20
N LEU A 100 -0.14 -9.20 0.85
CA LEU A 100 0.83 -9.96 0.06
C LEU A 100 2.07 -10.16 0.93
N SER A 101 2.37 -11.43 1.23
CA SER A 101 3.50 -11.78 2.10
C SER A 101 4.82 -11.76 1.35
N LYS A 102 5.86 -11.22 1.98
CA LYS A 102 7.23 -11.30 1.47
C LYS A 102 7.79 -12.68 1.78
N PRO A 103 8.63 -13.29 0.93
CA PRO A 103 9.00 -12.79 -0.40
C PRO A 103 7.93 -13.10 -1.44
N PHE A 104 7.85 -12.27 -2.48
CA PHE A 104 6.91 -12.46 -3.58
C PHE A 104 7.57 -12.06 -4.91
N HIS A 105 6.99 -12.52 -6.02
CA HIS A 105 7.42 -12.08 -7.33
C HIS A 105 6.68 -10.83 -7.74
N LEU A 106 7.34 -9.93 -8.47
CA LEU A 106 6.71 -8.69 -8.92
C LEU A 106 5.49 -8.97 -9.81
N LYS A 107 5.52 -10.07 -10.58
CA LYS A 107 4.37 -10.46 -11.38
C LYS A 107 3.15 -10.75 -10.53
N ASP A 108 3.35 -11.38 -9.38
CA ASP A 108 2.26 -11.69 -8.47
C ASP A 108 1.68 -10.43 -7.85
N LEU A 109 2.54 -9.48 -7.51
CA LEU A 109 2.10 -8.19 -7.00
C LEU A 109 1.23 -7.46 -8.02
N VAL A 110 1.70 -7.35 -9.25
CA VAL A 110 0.98 -6.66 -10.31
C VAL A 110 -0.37 -7.34 -10.56
N ARG A 111 -0.38 -8.66 -10.59
CA ARG A 111 -1.61 -9.43 -10.79
C ARG A 111 -2.63 -9.17 -9.68
N GLU A 112 -2.18 -9.14 -8.43
CA GLU A 112 -3.07 -8.87 -7.29
C GLU A 112 -3.60 -7.45 -7.34
N VAL A 113 -2.76 -6.49 -7.70
CA VAL A 113 -3.19 -5.10 -7.84
C VAL A 113 -4.24 -4.99 -8.95
N GLU A 114 -3.98 -5.61 -10.09
CA GLU A 114 -4.92 -5.57 -11.21
C GLU A 114 -6.26 -6.20 -10.83
N ARG A 115 -6.22 -7.31 -10.11
CA ARG A 115 -7.45 -7.97 -9.66
C ARG A 115 -8.23 -7.11 -8.68
N LEU A 116 -7.54 -6.49 -7.75
CA LEU A 116 -8.15 -5.62 -6.74
C LEU A 116 -8.80 -4.39 -7.38
N LEU A 117 -8.13 -3.79 -8.35
CA LEU A 117 -8.62 -2.58 -9.00
C LEU A 117 -9.65 -2.85 -10.09
N ALA A 118 -9.76 -4.09 -10.58
CA ALA A 118 -10.75 -4.46 -11.57
C ALA A 118 -12.14 -4.71 -10.96
N ALA A 119 -12.17 -4.92 -9.65
CA ALA A 119 -13.43 -5.24 -8.97
C ALA A 119 -14.35 -4.03 -8.79
#